data_b996cb503913648b96288f492b4dc39b
#
_entry.id   b996cb503913648b96288f492b4dc39b
#
_cell.length_a   1.000
_cell.length_b   1.000
_cell.length_c   1.000
_cell.angle_alpha   90.00
_cell.angle_beta   90.00
_cell.angle_gamma   90.00
#
_symmetry.space_group_name_H-M   'P 1'
#
loop_
_entity.id
_entity.type
_entity.pdbx_description
1 polymer ?
#
loop_
_entity_poly.entity_id
_entity_poly.type
_entity_poly.pdbx_seq_one_letter_code
_entity_poly.pdbx_strand_id
1 'polypeptide(L)'
;MTRVDRHLAWDACLNVRDLGGLLTSDGRTTRHGALVRASMIGSLSEAGSAAVREHGVRSVIDLRWPVEVEAQPSLYAAGVSYRNVPVDTDRRLALLDHTTDDTMPEQLAILTGPASGIRSAIEAIASSEPAVVIHCQAGRDRTGIVVALILAAAGVIDEDIEADYCASDEALASEYERLSREQPSETIGIPDAIERRKRVMGHVLRTIRAEYGDAAAYLGALGVSDAAIARLRTLLVR
;
A
#
# COMPACT_ATOMS: atom_id res chain seq x y z
N MET A 1 -20.22 -3.32 15.18
CA MET A 1 -19.71 -1.94 15.02
C MET A 1 -19.76 -1.59 13.55
N THR A 2 -20.39 -0.48 13.17
CA THR A 2 -20.39 0.02 11.79
C THR A 2 -18.94 0.39 11.43
N ARG A 3 -18.38 -0.24 10.39
CA ARG A 3 -17.07 0.17 9.86
C ARG A 3 -17.17 1.63 9.43
N VAL A 4 -16.27 2.46 9.92
CA VAL A 4 -16.15 3.85 9.47
C VAL A 4 -15.72 3.82 8.00
N ASP A 5 -16.41 4.59 7.16
CA ASP A 5 -15.99 4.78 5.78
C ASP A 5 -14.65 5.49 5.76
N ARG A 6 -13.64 4.85 5.17
CA ARG A 6 -12.27 5.33 5.07
C ARG A 6 -11.93 5.86 3.67
N HIS A 7 -12.88 5.73 2.75
CA HIS A 7 -12.70 6.17 1.37
C HIS A 7 -12.53 7.71 1.31
N LEU A 8 -11.59 8.16 0.50
CA LEU A 8 -11.34 9.57 0.22
C LEU A 8 -11.62 9.88 -1.24
N ALA A 9 -12.52 10.82 -1.51
CA ALA A 9 -12.92 11.23 -2.85
C ALA A 9 -11.88 12.20 -3.45
N TRP A 10 -10.74 11.68 -3.90
CA TRP A 10 -9.75 12.46 -4.65
C TRP A 10 -9.97 12.28 -6.15
N ASP A 11 -10.56 13.28 -6.78
CA ASP A 11 -10.93 13.21 -8.18
C ASP A 11 -9.74 12.89 -9.09
N ALA A 12 -9.95 11.99 -10.06
CA ALA A 12 -8.97 11.40 -10.94
C ALA A 12 -7.88 10.56 -10.20
N CYS A 13 -8.15 10.08 -8.98
CA CYS A 13 -7.32 9.11 -8.27
C CYS A 13 -8.17 7.96 -7.76
N LEU A 14 -7.74 6.74 -8.00
CA LEU A 14 -8.44 5.54 -7.58
C LEU A 14 -7.86 4.96 -6.28
N ASN A 15 -8.60 4.05 -5.67
CA ASN A 15 -8.11 3.24 -4.55
C ASN A 15 -7.60 4.06 -3.36
N VAL A 16 -8.20 5.26 -3.14
CA VAL A 16 -7.77 6.20 -2.10
C VAL A 16 -8.52 5.92 -0.81
N ARG A 17 -7.79 5.73 0.29
CA ARG A 17 -8.38 5.64 1.62
C ARG A 17 -7.42 5.95 2.75
N ASP A 18 -7.97 6.51 3.81
CA ASP A 18 -7.29 6.69 5.09
C ASP A 18 -7.09 5.33 5.79
N LEU A 19 -5.97 5.14 6.46
CA LEU A 19 -5.67 3.93 7.24
C LEU A 19 -6.06 4.07 8.72
N GLY A 20 -6.83 5.09 9.08
CA GLY A 20 -7.39 5.28 10.41
C GLY A 20 -8.61 4.40 10.68
N GLY A 21 -8.91 4.19 11.98
CA GLY A 21 -10.07 3.43 12.44
C GLY A 21 -9.92 1.90 12.37
N LEU A 22 -8.74 1.36 12.04
CA LEU A 22 -8.46 -0.07 12.06
C LEU A 22 -8.17 -0.54 13.49
N LEU A 23 -8.70 -1.70 13.86
CA LEU A 23 -8.62 -2.23 15.22
C LEU A 23 -7.24 -2.87 15.48
N THR A 24 -6.65 -2.57 16.63
CA THR A 24 -5.43 -3.22 17.10
C THR A 24 -5.77 -4.36 18.09
N SER A 25 -4.86 -5.31 18.23
CA SER A 25 -5.01 -6.48 19.12
C SER A 25 -5.15 -6.12 20.61
N ASP A 26 -4.73 -4.91 21.01
CA ASP A 26 -4.90 -4.37 22.36
C ASP A 26 -6.16 -3.49 22.52
N GLY A 27 -7.04 -3.48 21.53
CA GLY A 27 -8.34 -2.79 21.57
C GLY A 27 -8.30 -1.31 21.23
N ARG A 28 -7.15 -0.77 20.84
CA ARG A 28 -7.02 0.59 20.30
C ARG A 28 -7.37 0.64 18.81
N THR A 29 -7.32 1.81 18.23
CA THR A 29 -7.52 2.00 16.79
C THR A 29 -6.42 2.87 16.17
N THR A 30 -6.21 2.70 14.88
CA THR A 30 -5.32 3.57 14.11
C THR A 30 -5.89 4.97 14.00
N ARG A 31 -5.00 5.97 13.87
CA ARG A 31 -5.33 7.40 13.76
C ARG A 31 -5.74 7.75 12.34
N HIS A 32 -6.85 8.47 12.19
CA HIS A 32 -7.16 9.16 10.95
C HIS A 32 -6.14 10.27 10.65
N GLY A 33 -5.92 10.54 9.36
CA GLY A 33 -5.00 11.57 8.90
C GLY A 33 -3.51 11.24 9.11
N ALA A 34 -3.16 10.03 9.51
CA ALA A 34 -1.76 9.63 9.66
C ALA A 34 -1.17 9.09 8.36
N LEU A 35 -1.80 8.07 7.81
CA LEU A 35 -1.40 7.44 6.56
C LEU A 35 -2.60 7.30 5.63
N VAL A 36 -2.38 7.52 4.34
CA VAL A 36 -3.31 7.31 3.24
C VAL A 36 -2.66 6.40 2.22
N ARG A 37 -3.39 5.44 1.69
CA ARG A 37 -2.96 4.68 0.51
C ARG A 37 -3.77 5.09 -0.72
N ALA A 38 -3.15 5.04 -1.90
CA ALA A 38 -3.76 5.49 -3.14
C ALA A 38 -3.18 4.74 -4.36
N SER A 39 -3.85 4.83 -5.51
CA SER A 39 -3.19 4.66 -6.81
C SER A 39 -2.27 5.86 -7.09
N MET A 40 -1.59 5.84 -8.23
CA MET A 40 -0.74 6.94 -8.67
C MET A 40 -1.52 8.28 -8.65
N ILE A 41 -1.01 9.26 -7.90
CA ILE A 41 -1.65 10.57 -7.69
C ILE A 41 -1.19 11.66 -8.69
N GLY A 42 -0.42 11.27 -9.71
CA GLY A 42 0.11 12.21 -10.70
C GLY A 42 -0.91 12.76 -11.70
N SER A 43 -2.11 12.18 -11.75
CA SER A 43 -3.18 12.57 -12.67
C SER A 43 -4.35 13.27 -11.99
N LEU A 44 -4.17 13.69 -10.73
CA LEU A 44 -5.21 14.40 -9.99
C LEU A 44 -5.72 15.63 -10.77
N SER A 45 -7.03 15.79 -10.81
CA SER A 45 -7.65 17.03 -11.25
C SER A 45 -7.34 18.17 -10.26
N GLU A 46 -7.76 19.39 -10.60
CA GLU A 46 -7.68 20.53 -9.69
C GLU A 46 -8.49 20.27 -8.39
N ALA A 47 -9.67 19.66 -8.52
CA ALA A 47 -10.52 19.27 -7.38
C ALA A 47 -9.84 18.19 -6.53
N GLY A 48 -9.24 17.16 -7.15
CA GLY A 48 -8.47 16.13 -6.45
C GLY A 48 -7.26 16.72 -5.73
N SER A 49 -6.54 17.62 -6.37
CA SER A 49 -5.40 18.33 -5.76
C SER A 49 -5.83 19.22 -4.58
N ALA A 50 -7.01 19.83 -4.65
CA ALA A 50 -7.58 20.58 -3.52
C ALA A 50 -7.93 19.65 -2.36
N ALA A 51 -8.54 18.49 -2.62
CA ALA A 51 -8.89 17.50 -1.60
C ALA A 51 -7.64 16.94 -0.90
N VAL A 52 -6.54 16.69 -1.63
CA VAL A 52 -5.24 16.31 -1.04
C VAL A 52 -4.72 17.35 -0.06
N ARG A 53 -4.80 18.64 -0.42
CA ARG A 53 -4.39 19.75 0.46
C ARG A 53 -5.29 19.87 1.70
N GLU A 54 -6.62 19.75 1.50
CA GLU A 54 -7.60 19.80 2.59
C GLU A 54 -7.42 18.65 3.57
N HIS A 55 -7.07 17.46 3.09
CA HIS A 55 -6.73 16.33 3.95
C HIS A 55 -5.43 16.55 4.75
N GLY A 56 -4.66 17.59 4.44
CA GLY A 56 -3.45 17.96 5.15
C GLY A 56 -2.23 17.12 4.78
N VAL A 57 -2.18 16.55 3.58
CA VAL A 57 -1.03 15.75 3.11
C VAL A 57 0.25 16.58 3.14
N ARG A 58 1.29 16.05 3.79
CA ARG A 58 2.62 16.65 3.92
C ARG A 58 3.69 15.88 3.16
N SER A 59 3.49 14.57 3.02
CA SER A 59 4.50 13.70 2.42
C SER A 59 3.87 12.69 1.46
N VAL A 60 4.59 12.39 0.40
CA VAL A 60 4.23 11.34 -0.57
C VAL A 60 5.41 10.40 -0.74
N ILE A 61 5.16 9.11 -0.57
CA ILE A 61 6.09 8.02 -0.81
C ILE A 61 5.62 7.23 -2.02
N ASP A 62 6.35 7.38 -3.11
CA ASP A 62 6.08 6.71 -4.39
C ASP A 62 6.92 5.44 -4.49
N LEU A 63 6.26 4.28 -4.48
CA LEU A 63 6.89 2.96 -4.51
C LEU A 63 7.17 2.45 -5.93
N ARG A 64 6.91 3.26 -6.96
CA ARG A 64 7.09 2.89 -8.36
C ARG A 64 8.56 2.83 -8.75
N TRP A 65 8.84 2.06 -9.78
CA TRP A 65 10.16 2.07 -10.39
C TRP A 65 10.48 3.43 -11.03
N PRO A 66 11.76 3.82 -11.12
CA PRO A 66 12.14 5.06 -11.77
C PRO A 66 11.60 5.19 -13.20
N VAL A 67 11.61 4.10 -13.97
CA VAL A 67 11.07 4.07 -15.34
C VAL A 67 9.56 4.35 -15.40
N GLU A 68 8.78 3.92 -14.41
CA GLU A 68 7.36 4.23 -14.31
C GLU A 68 7.16 5.72 -13.96
N VAL A 69 8.02 6.26 -13.10
CA VAL A 69 7.99 7.68 -12.72
C VAL A 69 8.39 8.57 -13.90
N GLU A 70 9.40 8.19 -14.67
CA GLU A 70 9.82 8.91 -15.88
C GLU A 70 8.71 8.91 -16.96
N ALA A 71 8.04 7.77 -17.14
CA ALA A 71 6.94 7.65 -18.11
C ALA A 71 5.69 8.44 -17.69
N GLN A 72 5.42 8.51 -16.39
CA GLN A 72 4.26 9.22 -15.83
C GLN A 72 4.69 10.01 -14.58
N PRO A 73 5.31 11.20 -14.76
CA PRO A 73 5.72 12.02 -13.63
C PRO A 73 4.54 12.43 -12.77
N SER A 74 4.73 12.42 -11.48
CA SER A 74 3.74 12.88 -10.52
C SER A 74 3.94 14.38 -10.25
N LEU A 75 2.92 15.19 -10.51
CA LEU A 75 2.92 16.61 -10.21
C LEU A 75 2.35 16.79 -8.80
N TYR A 76 3.19 17.19 -7.87
CA TYR A 76 2.77 17.47 -6.50
C TYR A 76 2.61 18.96 -6.24
N ALA A 77 1.68 19.29 -5.36
CA ALA A 77 1.47 20.68 -4.93
C ALA A 77 2.71 21.20 -4.18
N ALA A 78 2.99 22.50 -4.30
CA ALA A 78 4.02 23.15 -3.53
C ALA A 78 3.80 22.92 -2.02
N GLY A 79 4.87 22.57 -1.31
CA GLY A 79 4.84 22.30 0.13
C GLY A 79 4.63 20.83 0.52
N VAL A 80 4.46 19.92 -0.44
CA VAL A 80 4.43 18.47 -0.19
C VAL A 80 5.83 17.89 -0.44
N SER A 81 6.35 17.16 0.54
CA SER A 81 7.60 16.41 0.40
C SER A 81 7.35 15.15 -0.45
N TYR A 82 8.09 14.98 -1.53
CA TYR A 82 8.00 13.79 -2.39
C TYR A 82 9.29 12.98 -2.33
N ARG A 83 9.14 11.66 -2.19
CA ARG A 83 10.24 10.70 -2.30
C ARG A 83 9.82 9.51 -3.15
N ASN A 84 10.59 9.20 -4.19
CA ASN A 84 10.49 7.93 -4.91
C ASN A 84 11.38 6.90 -4.20
N VAL A 85 10.76 5.81 -3.73
CA VAL A 85 11.42 4.74 -2.96
C VAL A 85 10.91 3.40 -3.48
N PRO A 86 11.48 2.88 -4.57
CA PRO A 86 11.07 1.60 -5.14
C PRO A 86 11.24 0.45 -4.14
N VAL A 87 10.21 -0.37 -3.96
CA VAL A 87 10.25 -1.51 -3.02
C VAL A 87 10.83 -2.77 -3.63
N ASP A 88 10.80 -2.88 -4.94
CA ASP A 88 11.47 -3.90 -5.70
C ASP A 88 12.38 -3.22 -6.73
N THR A 89 13.58 -3.74 -6.91
CA THR A 89 14.57 -3.22 -7.86
C THR A 89 14.73 -4.16 -9.05
N ASP A 90 14.00 -5.28 -9.07
CA ASP A 90 14.23 -6.33 -10.04
C ASP A 90 13.11 -6.39 -11.10
N ARG A 91 13.52 -6.25 -12.36
CA ARG A 91 12.71 -6.54 -13.55
C ARG A 91 12.07 -7.95 -13.54
N ARG A 92 12.38 -8.80 -12.55
CA ARG A 92 11.79 -10.13 -12.42
C ARG A 92 10.28 -10.11 -12.27
N LEU A 93 9.71 -9.07 -11.63
CA LEU A 93 8.26 -8.90 -11.56
C LEU A 93 7.63 -8.57 -12.91
N ALA A 94 8.34 -7.86 -13.78
CA ALA A 94 7.90 -7.61 -15.16
C ALA A 94 7.99 -8.87 -16.07
N LEU A 95 8.69 -9.90 -15.60
CA LEU A 95 8.85 -11.19 -16.29
C LEU A 95 7.98 -12.30 -15.69
N LEU A 96 7.33 -12.06 -14.54
CA LEU A 96 6.25 -12.94 -14.08
C LEU A 96 5.12 -12.77 -15.10
N ASP A 97 4.91 -13.83 -15.83
CA ASP A 97 3.87 -13.91 -16.85
C ASP A 97 2.52 -13.56 -16.19
N HIS A 98 2.02 -12.35 -16.48
CA HIS A 98 0.73 -11.88 -15.98
C HIS A 98 -0.44 -12.76 -16.45
N THR A 99 -0.16 -13.74 -17.29
CA THR A 99 -1.11 -14.76 -17.77
C THR A 99 -1.32 -15.87 -16.74
N THR A 100 -0.47 -16.01 -15.72
CA THR A 100 -0.71 -16.99 -14.65
C THR A 100 -1.65 -16.40 -13.61
N ASP A 101 -2.69 -17.13 -13.32
CA ASP A 101 -3.80 -16.83 -12.41
C ASP A 101 -3.40 -16.71 -10.92
N ASP A 102 -2.10 -16.67 -10.61
CA ASP A 102 -1.56 -16.73 -9.27
C ASP A 102 -0.81 -15.43 -8.93
N THR A 103 -1.49 -14.50 -8.25
CA THR A 103 -0.88 -13.24 -7.77
C THR A 103 0.06 -13.46 -6.57
N MET A 104 0.12 -14.66 -6.00
CA MET A 104 0.99 -15.01 -4.88
C MET A 104 2.48 -14.85 -5.22
N PRO A 105 2.96 -15.21 -6.43
CA PRO A 105 4.35 -14.99 -6.80
C PRO A 105 4.81 -13.54 -6.71
N GLU A 106 3.94 -12.58 -7.04
CA GLU A 106 4.28 -11.14 -7.00
C GLU A 106 4.50 -10.67 -5.56
N GLN A 107 3.57 -10.96 -4.65
CA GLN A 107 3.69 -10.58 -3.24
C GLN A 107 4.86 -11.31 -2.55
N LEU A 108 5.06 -12.58 -2.85
CA LEU A 108 6.22 -13.33 -2.35
C LEU A 108 7.52 -12.77 -2.91
N ALA A 109 7.57 -12.40 -4.19
CA ALA A 109 8.76 -11.79 -4.79
C ALA A 109 9.10 -10.44 -4.15
N ILE A 110 8.09 -9.62 -3.79
CA ILE A 110 8.30 -8.37 -3.05
C ILE A 110 8.89 -8.67 -1.65
N LEU A 111 8.36 -9.67 -0.94
CA LEU A 111 8.81 -10.03 0.41
C LEU A 111 10.19 -10.70 0.42
N THR A 112 10.51 -11.50 -0.59
CA THR A 112 11.77 -12.24 -0.70
C THR A 112 12.81 -11.52 -1.56
N GLY A 113 12.42 -10.41 -2.17
CA GLY A 113 13.29 -9.54 -2.96
C GLY A 113 14.38 -8.85 -2.13
N PRO A 114 15.14 -7.94 -2.73
CA PRO A 114 16.18 -7.23 -2.00
C PRO A 114 15.59 -6.51 -0.78
N ALA A 115 16.02 -6.92 0.42
CA ALA A 115 15.58 -6.34 1.71
C ALA A 115 15.66 -4.80 1.74
N SER A 116 16.55 -4.23 0.93
CA SER A 116 16.78 -2.80 0.82
C SER A 116 15.55 -1.99 0.39
N GLY A 117 14.71 -2.50 -0.50
CA GLY A 117 13.53 -1.78 -1.00
C GLY A 117 12.46 -1.58 0.08
N ILE A 118 12.02 -2.67 0.72
CA ILE A 118 11.06 -2.60 1.85
C ILE A 118 11.63 -1.77 2.98
N ARG A 119 12.89 -2.05 3.40
CA ARG A 119 13.56 -1.29 4.45
C ARG A 119 13.53 0.21 4.15
N SER A 120 13.97 0.61 2.96
CA SER A 120 14.03 2.03 2.57
C SER A 120 12.65 2.68 2.57
N ALA A 121 11.60 1.98 2.12
CA ALA A 121 10.23 2.48 2.14
C ALA A 121 9.72 2.68 3.58
N ILE A 122 9.94 1.71 4.46
CA ILE A 122 9.55 1.77 5.88
C ILE A 122 10.26 2.93 6.60
N GLU A 123 11.59 3.07 6.43
CA GLU A 123 12.37 4.17 7.01
C GLU A 123 11.92 5.53 6.46
N ALA A 124 11.63 5.61 5.16
CA ALA A 124 11.13 6.81 4.52
C ALA A 124 9.77 7.24 5.10
N ILE A 125 8.85 6.30 5.28
CA ILE A 125 7.52 6.55 5.86
C ILE A 125 7.66 6.96 7.33
N ALA A 126 8.44 6.23 8.12
CA ALA A 126 8.66 6.52 9.52
C ALA A 126 9.25 7.92 9.77
N SER A 127 10.11 8.41 8.86
CA SER A 127 10.74 9.74 8.95
C SER A 127 9.90 10.86 8.34
N SER A 128 8.76 10.56 7.74
CA SER A 128 7.89 11.55 7.08
C SER A 128 6.99 12.29 8.05
N GLU A 129 6.62 13.53 7.67
CA GLU A 129 5.59 14.30 8.35
C GLU A 129 4.19 13.79 7.93
N PRO A 130 3.27 13.54 8.88
CA PRO A 130 1.90 13.15 8.56
C PRO A 130 1.09 14.34 8.02
N ALA A 131 0.04 14.15 7.21
CA ALA A 131 -0.38 12.88 6.64
C ALA A 131 0.56 12.42 5.52
N VAL A 132 0.86 11.12 5.50
CA VAL A 132 1.72 10.52 4.49
C VAL A 132 0.87 9.75 3.49
N VAL A 133 1.00 10.02 2.20
CA VAL A 133 0.43 9.21 1.12
C VAL A 133 1.46 8.17 0.68
N ILE A 134 1.01 6.92 0.58
CA ILE A 134 1.79 5.79 0.07
C ILE A 134 1.10 5.29 -1.19
N HIS A 135 1.82 5.25 -2.31
CA HIS A 135 1.25 4.75 -3.56
C HIS A 135 2.27 3.99 -4.42
N CYS A 136 1.75 3.20 -5.35
CA CYS A 136 2.48 2.70 -6.52
C CYS A 136 1.69 3.04 -7.79
N GLN A 137 1.59 2.16 -8.76
CA GLN A 137 0.77 2.41 -9.95
C GLN A 137 -0.73 2.29 -9.62
N ALA A 138 -1.21 1.11 -9.24
CA ALA A 138 -2.61 0.87 -8.88
C ALA A 138 -2.90 1.06 -7.37
N GLY A 139 -1.87 1.24 -6.54
CA GLY A 139 -2.04 1.30 -5.08
C GLY A 139 -2.42 -0.04 -4.46
N ARG A 140 -2.25 -1.16 -5.17
CA ARG A 140 -2.71 -2.48 -4.75
C ARG A 140 -1.57 -3.35 -4.19
N ASP A 141 -0.65 -3.85 -5.01
CA ASP A 141 0.30 -4.90 -4.65
C ASP A 141 1.49 -4.35 -3.85
N ARG A 142 2.38 -3.57 -4.45
CA ARG A 142 3.52 -2.93 -3.75
C ARG A 142 3.07 -2.10 -2.54
N THR A 143 2.06 -1.27 -2.75
CA THR A 143 1.44 -0.48 -1.68
C THR A 143 0.80 -1.38 -0.63
N GLY A 144 0.09 -2.44 -1.04
CA GLY A 144 -0.60 -3.36 -0.14
C GLY A 144 0.37 -4.09 0.79
N ILE A 145 1.49 -4.57 0.28
CA ILE A 145 2.53 -5.23 1.11
C ILE A 145 3.14 -4.26 2.11
N VAL A 146 3.56 -3.06 1.68
CA VAL A 146 4.15 -2.07 2.57
C VAL A 146 3.16 -1.65 3.66
N VAL A 147 1.90 -1.38 3.28
CA VAL A 147 0.82 -1.04 4.22
C VAL A 147 0.54 -2.18 5.20
N ALA A 148 0.44 -3.43 4.72
CA ALA A 148 0.22 -4.59 5.59
C ALA A 148 1.33 -4.76 6.63
N LEU A 149 2.59 -4.60 6.24
CA LEU A 149 3.73 -4.67 7.15
C LEU A 149 3.68 -3.56 8.21
N ILE A 150 3.35 -2.34 7.82
CA ILE A 150 3.21 -1.21 8.74
C ILE A 150 2.07 -1.44 9.72
N LEU A 151 0.89 -1.85 9.24
CA LEU A 151 -0.28 -2.11 10.06
C LEU A 151 -0.04 -3.26 11.04
N ALA A 152 0.56 -4.38 10.56
CA ALA A 152 0.91 -5.52 11.41
C ALA A 152 1.95 -5.13 12.47
N ALA A 153 2.99 -4.37 12.12
CA ALA A 153 3.98 -3.87 13.08
C ALA A 153 3.37 -2.89 14.10
N ALA A 154 2.30 -2.18 13.73
CA ALA A 154 1.53 -1.33 14.65
C ALA A 154 0.54 -2.11 15.54
N GLY A 155 0.39 -3.41 15.31
CA GLY A 155 -0.49 -4.30 16.08
C GLY A 155 -1.93 -4.37 15.59
N VAL A 156 -2.23 -3.93 14.37
CA VAL A 156 -3.56 -4.08 13.75
C VAL A 156 -3.86 -5.57 13.54
N ILE A 157 -5.11 -5.97 13.78
CA ILE A 157 -5.54 -7.36 13.64
C ILE A 157 -5.53 -7.80 12.16
N ASP A 158 -5.25 -9.08 11.92
CA ASP A 158 -5.10 -9.64 10.57
C ASP A 158 -6.36 -9.42 9.72
N GLU A 159 -7.54 -9.58 10.32
CA GLU A 159 -8.83 -9.41 9.64
C GLU A 159 -9.01 -8.00 9.04
N ASP A 160 -8.55 -6.97 9.75
CA ASP A 160 -8.62 -5.60 9.27
C ASP A 160 -7.56 -5.31 8.19
N ILE A 161 -6.37 -5.92 8.30
CA ILE A 161 -5.31 -5.85 7.28
C ILE A 161 -5.76 -6.53 5.98
N GLU A 162 -6.31 -7.76 6.08
CA GLU A 162 -6.83 -8.51 4.93
C GLU A 162 -7.99 -7.76 4.26
N ALA A 163 -8.90 -7.22 5.06
CA ALA A 163 -10.03 -6.44 4.56
C ALA A 163 -9.57 -5.15 3.86
N ASP A 164 -8.54 -4.47 4.40
CA ASP A 164 -7.97 -3.30 3.74
C ASP A 164 -7.34 -3.69 2.41
N TYR A 165 -6.56 -4.76 2.35
CA TYR A 165 -5.95 -5.22 1.11
C TYR A 165 -7.00 -5.53 0.04
N CYS A 166 -8.05 -6.28 0.40
CA CYS A 166 -9.12 -6.69 -0.50
C CYS A 166 -10.00 -5.53 -0.99
N ALA A 167 -10.17 -4.46 -0.20
CA ALA A 167 -10.92 -3.28 -0.62
C ALA A 167 -10.35 -2.61 -1.88
N SER A 168 -9.10 -2.90 -2.23
CA SER A 168 -8.51 -2.40 -3.49
C SER A 168 -9.17 -2.97 -4.73
N ASP A 169 -9.75 -4.16 -4.66
CA ASP A 169 -10.39 -4.79 -5.82
C ASP A 169 -11.71 -4.11 -6.18
N GLU A 170 -12.49 -3.70 -5.17
CA GLU A 170 -13.70 -2.90 -5.38
C GLU A 170 -13.35 -1.51 -5.91
N ALA A 171 -12.34 -0.88 -5.30
CA ALA A 171 -11.89 0.46 -5.69
C ALA A 171 -11.31 0.53 -7.11
N LEU A 172 -10.82 -0.59 -7.64
CA LEU A 172 -10.24 -0.70 -8.98
C LEU A 172 -11.17 -1.39 -9.99
N ALA A 173 -12.39 -1.78 -9.61
CA ALA A 173 -13.30 -2.54 -10.46
C ALA A 173 -13.56 -1.87 -11.82
N SER A 174 -13.82 -0.56 -11.82
CA SER A 174 -14.06 0.21 -13.06
C SER A 174 -12.85 0.24 -13.97
N GLU A 175 -11.65 0.31 -13.41
CA GLU A 175 -10.39 0.28 -14.16
C GLU A 175 -10.15 -1.11 -14.77
N TYR A 176 -10.41 -2.18 -14.03
CA TYR A 176 -10.34 -3.53 -14.54
C TYR A 176 -11.34 -3.79 -15.68
N GLU A 177 -12.56 -3.27 -15.55
CA GLU A 177 -13.55 -3.36 -16.63
C GLU A 177 -13.10 -2.59 -17.88
N ARG A 178 -12.47 -1.43 -17.71
CA ARG A 178 -11.91 -0.65 -18.81
C ARG A 178 -10.78 -1.43 -19.50
N LEU A 179 -9.81 -1.93 -18.73
CA LEU A 179 -8.69 -2.71 -19.25
C LEU A 179 -9.17 -3.99 -19.94
N SER A 180 -10.17 -4.69 -19.38
CA SER A 180 -10.76 -5.88 -20.00
C SER A 180 -11.36 -5.62 -21.37
N ARG A 181 -11.94 -4.43 -21.58
CA ARG A 181 -12.49 -4.03 -22.88
C ARG A 181 -11.40 -3.67 -23.88
N GLU A 182 -10.33 -3.03 -23.41
CA GLU A 182 -9.21 -2.56 -24.24
C GLU A 182 -8.22 -3.70 -24.57
N GLN A 183 -8.02 -4.63 -23.64
CA GLN A 183 -7.08 -5.75 -23.73
C GLN A 183 -7.69 -7.07 -23.22
N PRO A 184 -8.62 -7.69 -23.96
CA PRO A 184 -9.38 -8.86 -23.50
C PRO A 184 -8.52 -10.08 -23.15
N SER A 185 -7.31 -10.18 -23.71
CA SER A 185 -6.39 -11.32 -23.50
C SER A 185 -5.66 -11.29 -22.16
N GLU A 186 -5.68 -10.17 -21.45
CA GLU A 186 -4.91 -9.98 -20.22
C GLU A 186 -5.76 -9.99 -18.94
N THR A 187 -7.08 -10.26 -19.05
CA THR A 187 -8.00 -10.03 -17.92
C THR A 187 -8.59 -11.34 -17.38
N ILE A 188 -8.28 -11.59 -16.13
CA ILE A 188 -8.86 -12.69 -15.31
C ILE A 188 -10.14 -12.19 -14.67
N GLY A 189 -11.15 -13.06 -14.54
CA GLY A 189 -12.43 -12.72 -13.92
C GLY A 189 -12.30 -12.16 -12.50
N ILE A 190 -12.82 -10.94 -12.28
CA ILE A 190 -12.70 -10.16 -11.05
C ILE A 190 -13.16 -10.91 -9.79
N PRO A 191 -14.32 -11.65 -9.77
CA PRO A 191 -14.78 -12.32 -8.56
C PRO A 191 -13.81 -13.38 -8.02
N ASP A 192 -13.24 -14.20 -8.91
CA ASP A 192 -12.28 -15.23 -8.52
C ASP A 192 -10.95 -14.62 -8.05
N ALA A 193 -10.58 -13.47 -8.59
CA ALA A 193 -9.40 -12.73 -8.16
C ALA A 193 -9.54 -12.21 -6.71
N ILE A 194 -10.72 -11.75 -6.28
CA ILE A 194 -10.96 -11.26 -4.90
C ILE A 194 -10.77 -12.39 -3.89
N GLU A 195 -11.39 -13.55 -4.11
CA GLU A 195 -11.24 -14.69 -3.17
C GLU A 195 -9.81 -15.23 -3.10
N ARG A 196 -9.08 -15.22 -4.22
CA ARG A 196 -7.66 -15.60 -4.22
C ARG A 196 -6.82 -14.59 -3.42
N ARG A 197 -7.07 -13.30 -3.55
CA ARG A 197 -6.29 -12.24 -2.90
C ARG A 197 -6.48 -12.18 -1.39
N LYS A 198 -7.68 -12.49 -0.88
CA LYS A 198 -7.89 -12.69 0.56
C LYS A 198 -6.93 -13.75 1.10
N ARG A 199 -6.78 -14.87 0.38
CA ARG A 199 -5.86 -15.95 0.77
C ARG A 199 -4.40 -15.54 0.70
N VAL A 200 -4.03 -14.68 -0.25
CA VAL A 200 -2.64 -14.20 -0.41
C VAL A 200 -2.20 -13.39 0.81
N MET A 201 -2.97 -12.37 1.20
CA MET A 201 -2.56 -11.52 2.33
C MET A 201 -2.52 -12.30 3.65
N GLY A 202 -3.52 -13.15 3.90
CA GLY A 202 -3.50 -14.04 5.07
C GLY A 202 -2.33 -15.03 5.04
N HIS A 203 -1.93 -15.53 3.86
CA HIS A 203 -0.72 -16.36 3.73
C HIS A 203 0.54 -15.58 4.08
N VAL A 204 0.69 -14.36 3.55
CA VAL A 204 1.81 -13.46 3.86
C VAL A 204 1.94 -13.23 5.36
N LEU A 205 0.87 -12.84 6.03
CA LEU A 205 0.87 -12.55 7.47
C LEU A 205 1.22 -13.80 8.30
N ARG A 206 0.64 -14.96 7.94
CA ARG A 206 0.96 -16.23 8.61
C ARG A 206 2.41 -16.66 8.41
N THR A 207 2.96 -16.50 7.20
CA THR A 207 4.38 -16.83 6.91
C THR A 207 5.31 -15.96 7.74
N ILE A 208 5.09 -14.65 7.77
CA ILE A 208 5.88 -13.73 8.59
C ILE A 208 5.83 -14.13 10.07
N ARG A 209 4.64 -14.48 10.56
CA ARG A 209 4.48 -14.90 11.96
C ARG A 209 5.18 -16.22 12.26
N ALA A 210 5.11 -17.18 11.34
CA ALA A 210 5.74 -18.49 11.52
C ALA A 210 7.26 -18.42 11.50
N GLU A 211 7.84 -17.57 10.65
CA GLU A 211 9.28 -17.50 10.45
C GLU A 211 9.98 -16.48 11.37
N TYR A 212 9.31 -15.38 11.71
CA TYR A 212 9.91 -14.26 12.44
C TYR A 212 9.22 -13.95 13.77
N GLY A 213 8.07 -14.57 14.07
CA GLY A 213 7.27 -14.29 15.25
C GLY A 213 6.25 -13.15 15.04
N ASP A 214 6.66 -12.01 14.54
CA ASP A 214 5.78 -10.89 14.17
C ASP A 214 6.37 -10.01 13.07
N ALA A 215 5.58 -9.05 12.60
CA ALA A 215 6.01 -8.13 11.54
C ALA A 215 7.12 -7.16 11.99
N ALA A 216 7.20 -6.82 13.27
CA ALA A 216 8.27 -5.96 13.77
C ALA A 216 9.61 -6.70 13.76
N ALA A 217 9.63 -7.97 14.17
CA ALA A 217 10.80 -8.83 14.10
C ALA A 217 11.23 -9.06 12.63
N TYR A 218 10.28 -9.28 11.71
CA TYR A 218 10.58 -9.36 10.29
C TYR A 218 11.22 -8.08 9.75
N LEU A 219 10.66 -6.90 10.05
CA LEU A 219 11.22 -5.61 9.65
C LEU A 219 12.63 -5.42 10.24
N GLY A 220 12.85 -5.79 11.50
CA GLY A 220 14.18 -5.79 12.13
C GLY A 220 15.17 -6.70 11.41
N ALA A 221 14.74 -7.89 10.98
CA ALA A 221 15.56 -8.81 10.18
C ALA A 221 15.95 -8.24 8.80
N LEU A 222 15.09 -7.36 8.22
CA LEU A 222 15.41 -6.59 7.01
C LEU A 222 16.35 -5.40 7.29
N GLY A 223 16.68 -5.13 8.56
CA GLY A 223 17.54 -4.03 8.99
C GLY A 223 16.81 -2.69 9.16
N VAL A 224 15.47 -2.69 9.31
CA VAL A 224 14.73 -1.49 9.75
C VAL A 224 15.09 -1.20 11.20
N SER A 225 15.36 0.07 11.52
CA SER A 225 15.74 0.46 12.87
C SER A 225 14.58 0.35 13.87
N ASP A 226 14.88 -0.03 15.11
CA ASP A 226 13.88 -0.05 16.19
C ASP A 226 13.21 1.32 16.37
N ALA A 227 13.95 2.39 16.16
CA ALA A 227 13.44 3.76 16.20
C ALA A 227 12.37 4.01 15.12
N ALA A 228 12.57 3.50 13.90
CA ALA A 228 11.59 3.62 12.83
C ALA A 228 10.33 2.80 13.15
N ILE A 229 10.46 1.57 13.65
CA ILE A 229 9.34 0.72 14.05
C ILE A 229 8.53 1.38 15.19
N ALA A 230 9.21 1.91 16.20
CA ALA A 230 8.57 2.63 17.30
C ALA A 230 7.86 3.91 16.82
N ARG A 231 8.47 4.62 15.87
CA ARG A 231 7.89 5.83 15.27
C ARG A 231 6.62 5.51 14.49
N LEU A 232 6.58 4.43 13.70
CA LEU A 232 5.39 3.98 13.00
C LEU A 232 4.23 3.66 13.95
N ARG A 233 4.51 2.95 15.05
CA ARG A 233 3.52 2.67 16.09
C ARG A 233 2.95 3.98 16.69
N THR A 234 3.82 4.92 17.03
CA THR A 234 3.41 6.22 17.58
C THR A 234 2.64 7.07 16.56
N LEU A 235 3.02 7.00 15.29
CA LEU A 235 2.34 7.69 14.20
C LEU A 235 0.91 7.17 14.01
N LEU A 236 0.75 5.84 14.04
CA LEU A 236 -0.50 5.18 13.67
C LEU A 236 -1.46 4.94 14.83
N VAL A 237 -0.98 4.70 16.06
CA VAL A 237 -1.86 4.23 17.16
C VAL A 237 -1.96 5.28 18.24
N ARG A 238 -3.18 5.48 18.75
CA ARG A 238 -3.47 6.37 19.89
C ARG A 238 -3.29 5.65 21.21
#